data_305810b120fb0db55439f5adcae31052
#
_entry.id   305810b120fb0db55439f5adcae31052
#
_cell.length_a   1.000
_cell.length_b   1.000
_cell.length_c   1.000
_cell.angle_alpha   90.00
_cell.angle_beta   90.00
_cell.angle_gamma   90.00
#
_symmetry.space_group_name_H-M   'P 1'
#
loop_
_entity.id
_entity.type
_entity.pdbx_description
1 polymer ?
#
loop_
_entity_poly.entity_id
_entity_poly.type
_entity_poly.pdbx_seq_one_letter_code
_entity_poly.pdbx_strand_id
1 'polypeptide(L)'
;RYYEVPQIEYEDENIKIPPIRNQGWQICDNQTINDFSAIGYYLAYYLRHDIDIPIGLIAVNKGGTSGSCWINETYLQKNQEIKKVYYDEYYQAIMNQTEAQEDLEIAKYKERVKQYQQKVALYQQTYPERNMSQLKKDVGHTPWPGPRGKKDFCRPAGLYYTMFKKICQYSGKAVIWYQGEEDTKNAYLYHQLLQLVIENWREDMKAQIPFIIVQLPEYDDD
;
A
#
# COMPACT_ATOMS: atom_id res chain seq x y z
N ARG A 1 21.31 4.44 0.81
CA ARG A 1 20.79 3.72 -0.38
C ARG A 1 19.30 3.44 -0.22
N TYR A 2 18.62 3.24 -1.32
CA TYR A 2 17.18 2.97 -1.38
C TYR A 2 16.90 1.73 -2.23
N TYR A 3 15.99 0.89 -1.76
CA TYR A 3 15.47 -0.25 -2.50
C TYR A 3 13.94 -0.20 -2.47
N GLU A 4 13.31 -0.24 -3.62
CA GLU A 4 11.85 -0.32 -3.74
C GLU A 4 11.44 -1.76 -4.02
N VAL A 5 10.58 -2.30 -3.17
CA VAL A 5 9.98 -3.61 -3.40
C VAL A 5 9.00 -3.52 -4.56
N PRO A 6 9.10 -4.40 -5.56
CA PRO A 6 8.15 -4.42 -6.68
C PRO A 6 6.71 -4.50 -6.17
N GLN A 7 5.84 -3.63 -6.68
CA GLN A 7 4.42 -3.65 -6.33
C GLN A 7 3.70 -4.78 -7.06
N ILE A 8 3.75 -5.97 -6.51
CA ILE A 8 3.08 -7.16 -7.05
C ILE A 8 1.72 -7.27 -6.37
N GLU A 9 0.67 -6.92 -7.09
CA GLU A 9 -0.70 -6.91 -6.58
C GLU A 9 -1.27 -8.32 -6.39
N TYR A 10 -0.96 -9.20 -7.32
CA TYR A 10 -1.39 -10.60 -7.33
C TYR A 10 -0.32 -11.45 -8.01
N GLU A 11 0.01 -12.61 -7.44
CA GLU A 11 0.93 -13.58 -8.05
C GLU A 11 0.14 -14.55 -8.94
N ASP A 12 0.41 -14.49 -10.22
CA ASP A 12 -0.05 -15.42 -11.25
C ASP A 12 1.15 -15.68 -12.17
N GLU A 13 1.33 -16.90 -12.58
CA GLU A 13 2.41 -17.32 -13.51
C GLU A 13 2.39 -16.54 -14.85
N ASN A 14 1.23 -15.96 -15.21
CA ASN A 14 1.04 -15.17 -16.42
C ASN A 14 1.27 -13.67 -16.22
N ILE A 15 1.38 -13.19 -14.98
CA ILE A 15 1.63 -11.78 -14.69
C ILE A 15 3.11 -11.48 -14.90
N LYS A 16 3.40 -10.74 -15.97
CA LYS A 16 4.71 -10.11 -16.12
C LYS A 16 4.87 -9.10 -15.00
N ILE A 17 5.83 -9.34 -14.10
CA ILE A 17 6.24 -8.35 -13.10
C ILE A 17 6.54 -7.05 -13.86
N PRO A 18 5.88 -5.93 -13.53
CA PRO A 18 6.17 -4.66 -14.18
C PRO A 18 7.68 -4.40 -14.10
N PRO A 19 8.30 -3.86 -15.16
CA PRO A 19 9.69 -3.49 -15.08
C PRO A 19 9.86 -2.56 -13.88
N ILE A 20 10.65 -3.00 -12.91
CA ILE A 20 11.00 -2.18 -11.75
C ILE A 20 11.71 -0.98 -12.34
N ARG A 21 11.22 0.23 -12.07
CA ARG A 21 11.85 1.47 -12.54
C ARG A 21 13.35 1.46 -12.25
N ASN A 22 13.72 0.80 -11.17
CA ASN A 22 15.07 0.76 -10.67
C ASN A 22 15.35 -0.63 -10.11
N GLN A 23 16.07 -1.45 -10.86
CA GLN A 23 16.46 -2.80 -10.41
C GLN A 23 17.61 -2.70 -9.40
N GLY A 24 17.32 -3.05 -8.14
CA GLY A 24 18.31 -3.13 -7.09
C GLY A 24 18.47 -1.89 -6.21
N TRP A 25 19.50 -1.89 -5.40
CA TRP A 25 19.82 -0.80 -4.47
C TRP A 25 20.33 0.44 -5.18
N GLN A 26 19.66 1.57 -4.98
CA GLN A 26 20.02 2.83 -5.56
C GLN A 26 20.79 3.73 -4.61
N ILE A 27 21.68 4.52 -5.16
CA ILE A 27 22.35 5.60 -4.45
C ILE A 27 21.40 6.81 -4.46
N CYS A 28 21.32 7.53 -3.34
CA CYS A 28 20.58 8.77 -3.28
C CYS A 28 21.42 9.89 -3.90
N ASP A 29 21.01 10.38 -5.05
CA ASP A 29 21.57 11.50 -5.77
C ASP A 29 20.47 12.34 -6.43
N ASN A 30 20.83 13.39 -7.15
CA ASN A 30 19.90 14.32 -7.80
C ASN A 30 19.04 13.65 -8.89
N GLN A 31 19.42 12.48 -9.40
CA GLN A 31 18.66 11.77 -10.44
C GLN A 31 17.63 10.83 -9.84
N THR A 32 17.92 10.26 -8.66
CA THR A 32 17.11 9.20 -8.04
C THR A 32 16.23 9.67 -6.89
N ILE A 33 16.57 10.82 -6.27
CA ILE A 33 15.90 11.31 -5.05
C ILE A 33 14.39 11.49 -5.20
N ASN A 34 13.90 11.83 -6.39
CA ASN A 34 12.48 12.07 -6.64
C ASN A 34 11.64 10.76 -6.60
N ASP A 35 12.30 9.62 -6.71
CA ASP A 35 11.64 8.31 -6.65
C ASP A 35 11.62 7.73 -5.22
N PHE A 36 12.31 8.38 -4.26
CA PHE A 36 12.39 7.90 -2.89
C PHE A 36 11.16 8.31 -2.07
N SER A 37 10.82 7.48 -1.07
CA SER A 37 9.85 7.89 -0.05
C SER A 37 10.33 9.15 0.66
N ALA A 38 9.54 10.23 0.63
CA ALA A 38 9.90 11.49 1.28
C ALA A 38 10.13 11.30 2.79
N ILE A 39 9.25 10.53 3.47
CA ILE A 39 9.38 10.25 4.91
C ILE A 39 10.68 9.46 5.18
N GLY A 40 10.94 8.41 4.39
CA GLY A 40 12.17 7.63 4.50
C GLY A 40 13.40 8.48 4.24
N TYR A 41 13.36 9.31 3.21
CA TYR A 41 14.47 10.22 2.88
C TYR A 41 14.79 11.19 4.01
N TYR A 42 13.79 11.91 4.51
CA TYR A 42 14.02 12.89 5.57
C TYR A 42 14.48 12.24 6.88
N LEU A 43 13.93 11.07 7.25
CA LEU A 43 14.45 10.34 8.40
C LEU A 43 15.93 9.99 8.21
N ALA A 44 16.30 9.43 7.07
CA ALA A 44 17.69 9.09 6.78
C ALA A 44 18.60 10.33 6.71
N TYR A 45 18.10 11.43 6.17
CA TYR A 45 18.82 12.71 6.12
C TYR A 45 19.16 13.21 7.52
N TYR A 46 18.19 13.30 8.43
CA TYR A 46 18.42 13.76 9.81
C TYR A 46 19.28 12.78 10.62
N LEU A 47 19.03 11.47 10.49
CA LEU A 47 19.89 10.48 11.17
C LEU A 47 21.36 10.58 10.73
N ARG A 48 21.63 10.89 9.47
CA ARG A 48 23.00 11.06 8.97
C ARG A 48 23.73 12.28 9.54
N HIS A 49 22.99 13.27 10.07
CA HIS A 49 23.60 14.37 10.81
C HIS A 49 24.12 13.96 12.19
N ASP A 50 23.45 12.98 12.82
CA ASP A 50 23.74 12.58 14.19
C ASP A 50 24.68 11.37 14.25
N ILE A 51 24.63 10.51 13.24
CA ILE A 51 25.40 9.26 13.20
C ILE A 51 26.08 9.09 11.83
N ASP A 52 27.38 8.80 11.87
CA ASP A 52 28.18 8.58 10.64
C ASP A 52 28.22 7.10 10.25
N ILE A 53 27.03 6.55 9.91
CA ILE A 53 26.88 5.19 9.41
C ILE A 53 26.10 5.19 8.10
N PRO A 54 26.34 4.23 7.19
CA PRO A 54 25.52 4.04 6.00
C PRO A 54 24.09 3.68 6.37
N ILE A 55 23.10 4.34 5.71
CA ILE A 55 21.68 4.05 5.89
C ILE A 55 21.13 3.42 4.60
N GLY A 56 20.44 2.29 4.75
CA GLY A 56 19.63 1.65 3.73
C GLY A 56 18.15 1.79 4.04
N LEU A 57 17.36 2.17 3.05
CA LEU A 57 15.91 2.23 3.12
C LEU A 57 15.30 1.18 2.19
N ILE A 58 14.38 0.38 2.71
CA ILE A 58 13.58 -0.55 1.91
C ILE A 58 12.15 -0.04 1.93
N ALA A 59 11.64 0.40 0.77
CA ALA A 59 10.25 0.80 0.62
C ALA A 59 9.40 -0.41 0.24
N VAL A 60 8.44 -0.73 1.09
CA VAL A 60 7.40 -1.73 0.85
C VAL A 60 6.05 -1.08 1.11
N ASN A 61 5.44 -0.57 0.06
CA ASN A 61 4.22 0.24 0.17
C ASN A 61 3.32 0.08 -1.05
N LYS A 62 2.02 0.27 -0.82
CA LYS A 62 0.99 0.38 -1.86
C LYS A 62 -0.09 1.31 -1.33
N GLY A 63 -0.32 2.43 -2.01
CA GLY A 63 -1.36 3.38 -1.62
C GLY A 63 -2.77 2.80 -1.72
N GLY A 64 -3.69 3.30 -0.89
CA GLY A 64 -5.09 2.86 -0.86
C GLY A 64 -5.27 1.46 -0.26
N THR A 65 -4.49 1.07 0.74
CA THR A 65 -4.57 -0.27 1.34
C THR A 65 -4.79 -0.21 2.84
N SER A 66 -5.70 -1.05 3.33
CA SER A 66 -5.88 -1.31 4.76
C SER A 66 -4.69 -2.04 5.36
N GLY A 67 -4.47 -1.90 6.66
CA GLY A 67 -3.51 -2.68 7.42
C GLY A 67 -3.72 -4.19 7.28
N SER A 68 -4.96 -4.62 7.02
CA SER A 68 -5.32 -6.04 6.80
C SER A 68 -4.67 -6.67 5.57
N CYS A 69 -4.24 -5.86 4.59
CA CYS A 69 -3.52 -6.34 3.40
C CYS A 69 -2.09 -6.78 3.71
N TRP A 70 -1.53 -6.29 4.81
CA TRP A 70 -0.10 -6.40 5.18
C TRP A 70 0.18 -7.39 6.31
N ILE A 71 -0.79 -8.20 6.69
CA ILE A 71 -0.72 -9.18 7.77
C ILE A 71 -1.20 -10.54 7.27
N ASN A 72 -0.64 -11.66 7.76
CA ASN A 72 -1.11 -12.98 7.35
C ASN A 72 -2.48 -13.34 7.97
N GLU A 73 -3.18 -14.27 7.33
CA GLU A 73 -4.53 -14.68 7.75
C GLU A 73 -4.56 -15.26 9.16
N THR A 74 -3.51 -15.97 9.58
CA THR A 74 -3.44 -16.56 10.91
C THR A 74 -3.50 -15.50 11.99
N TYR A 75 -2.85 -14.35 11.76
CA TYR A 75 -2.89 -13.22 12.67
C TYR A 75 -4.22 -12.49 12.63
N LEU A 76 -4.80 -12.27 11.43
CA LEU A 76 -6.15 -11.70 11.31
C LEU A 76 -7.20 -12.51 12.08
N GLN A 77 -7.01 -13.82 12.18
CA GLN A 77 -7.93 -14.73 12.86
C GLN A 77 -7.73 -14.81 14.38
N LYS A 78 -6.67 -14.23 14.94
CA LYS A 78 -6.41 -14.21 16.40
C LYS A 78 -7.43 -13.39 17.19
N ASN A 79 -8.04 -12.38 16.57
CA ASN A 79 -9.06 -11.54 17.17
C ASN A 79 -10.37 -11.72 16.39
N GLN A 80 -11.45 -12.05 17.10
CA GLN A 80 -12.74 -12.37 16.47
C GLN A 80 -13.37 -11.18 15.73
N GLU A 81 -13.23 -9.97 16.25
CA GLU A 81 -13.78 -8.78 15.64
C GLU A 81 -12.97 -8.35 14.40
N ILE A 82 -11.64 -8.37 14.49
CA ILE A 82 -10.75 -8.19 13.35
C ILE A 82 -11.03 -9.22 12.26
N LYS A 83 -11.12 -10.50 12.63
CA LYS A 83 -11.47 -11.57 11.70
C LYS A 83 -12.79 -11.30 10.99
N LYS A 84 -13.84 -10.98 11.75
CA LYS A 84 -15.17 -10.70 11.19
C LYS A 84 -15.11 -9.56 10.16
N VAL A 85 -14.57 -8.40 10.55
CA VAL A 85 -14.61 -7.17 9.75
C VAL A 85 -13.66 -7.21 8.56
N TYR A 86 -12.43 -7.67 8.76
CA TYR A 86 -11.39 -7.59 7.73
C TYR A 86 -11.21 -8.87 6.91
N TYR A 87 -11.64 -10.02 7.42
CA TYR A 87 -11.47 -11.29 6.73
C TYR A 87 -12.80 -11.89 6.27
N ASP A 88 -13.71 -12.19 7.20
CA ASP A 88 -14.94 -12.93 6.88
C ASP A 88 -15.85 -12.13 5.94
N GLU A 89 -16.07 -10.83 6.18
CA GLU A 89 -16.90 -9.98 5.33
C GLU A 89 -16.35 -9.87 3.90
N TYR A 90 -15.03 -9.83 3.76
CA TYR A 90 -14.40 -9.81 2.44
C TYR A 90 -14.65 -11.12 1.68
N TYR A 91 -14.31 -12.25 2.29
CA TYR A 91 -14.42 -13.56 1.63
C TYR A 91 -15.85 -14.02 1.45
N GLN A 92 -16.77 -13.62 2.32
CA GLN A 92 -18.21 -13.84 2.11
C GLN A 92 -18.72 -13.09 0.87
N ALA A 93 -18.26 -11.87 0.66
CA ALA A 93 -18.67 -11.06 -0.50
C ALA A 93 -18.24 -11.67 -1.84
N ILE A 94 -17.19 -12.46 -1.88
CA ILE A 94 -16.65 -13.09 -3.10
C ILE A 94 -16.85 -14.61 -3.15
N MET A 95 -17.54 -15.19 -2.18
CA MET A 95 -17.62 -16.65 -1.99
C MET A 95 -18.15 -17.39 -3.22
N ASN A 96 -19.11 -16.81 -3.94
CA ASN A 96 -19.72 -17.38 -5.13
C ASN A 96 -19.21 -16.77 -6.43
N GLN A 97 -18.18 -15.93 -6.38
CA GLN A 97 -17.60 -15.29 -7.55
C GLN A 97 -16.73 -16.28 -8.33
N THR A 98 -17.04 -16.46 -9.60
CA THR A 98 -16.19 -17.22 -10.51
C THR A 98 -15.03 -16.36 -11.02
N GLU A 99 -13.96 -16.99 -11.46
CA GLU A 99 -12.82 -16.28 -12.06
C GLU A 99 -13.22 -15.45 -13.28
N ALA A 100 -14.09 -15.99 -14.15
CA ALA A 100 -14.59 -15.25 -15.31
C ALA A 100 -15.42 -14.00 -14.91
N GLN A 101 -16.17 -14.08 -13.82
CA GLN A 101 -16.88 -12.91 -13.28
C GLN A 101 -15.91 -11.87 -12.72
N GLU A 102 -14.89 -12.29 -11.99
CA GLU A 102 -13.86 -11.41 -11.48
C GLU A 102 -13.12 -10.70 -12.63
N ASP A 103 -12.69 -11.44 -13.65
CA ASP A 103 -11.99 -10.89 -14.81
C ASP A 103 -12.85 -9.88 -15.57
N LEU A 104 -14.15 -10.15 -15.70
CA LEU A 104 -15.10 -9.21 -16.31
C LEU A 104 -15.22 -7.91 -15.53
N GLU A 105 -15.32 -7.99 -14.19
CA GLU A 105 -15.41 -6.79 -13.34
C GLU A 105 -14.09 -6.00 -13.34
N ILE A 106 -12.96 -6.67 -13.35
CA ILE A 106 -11.64 -6.05 -13.52
C ILE A 106 -11.54 -5.31 -14.86
N ALA A 107 -12.00 -5.93 -15.94
CA ALA A 107 -11.99 -5.30 -17.27
C ALA A 107 -12.88 -4.04 -17.30
N LYS A 108 -14.09 -4.10 -16.74
CA LYS A 108 -15.00 -2.95 -16.63
C LYS A 108 -14.38 -1.82 -15.78
N TYR A 109 -13.74 -2.18 -14.69
CA TYR A 109 -13.06 -1.22 -13.82
C TYR A 109 -11.90 -0.52 -14.55
N LYS A 110 -11.04 -1.29 -15.22
CA LYS A 110 -9.92 -0.73 -16.02
C LYS A 110 -10.43 0.23 -17.09
N GLU A 111 -11.54 -0.08 -17.75
CA GLU A 111 -12.13 0.83 -18.75
C GLU A 111 -12.64 2.12 -18.11
N ARG A 112 -13.30 2.05 -16.94
CA ARG A 112 -13.70 3.27 -16.19
C ARG A 112 -12.51 4.13 -15.79
N VAL A 113 -11.43 3.52 -15.30
CA VAL A 113 -10.20 4.23 -14.94
C VAL A 113 -9.58 4.90 -16.17
N LYS A 114 -9.51 4.20 -17.30
CA LYS A 114 -9.02 4.75 -18.56
C LYS A 114 -9.82 5.96 -19.03
N GLN A 115 -11.15 5.86 -18.98
CA GLN A 115 -12.03 6.98 -19.33
C GLN A 115 -11.84 8.19 -18.40
N TYR A 116 -11.68 7.93 -17.10
CA TYR A 116 -11.37 8.99 -16.15
C TYR A 116 -10.02 9.66 -16.47
N GLN A 117 -8.97 8.87 -16.72
CA GLN A 117 -7.65 9.40 -17.08
C GLN A 117 -7.70 10.26 -18.36
N GLN A 118 -8.48 9.86 -19.35
CA GLN A 118 -8.69 10.67 -20.56
C GLN A 118 -9.37 12.00 -20.27
N LYS A 119 -10.41 12.00 -19.38
CA LYS A 119 -11.05 13.23 -18.93
C LYS A 119 -10.10 14.15 -18.18
N VAL A 120 -9.28 13.59 -17.29
CA VAL A 120 -8.24 14.33 -16.54
C VAL A 120 -7.23 14.95 -17.49
N ALA A 121 -6.71 14.18 -18.45
CA ALA A 121 -5.73 14.68 -19.42
C ALA A 121 -6.30 15.84 -20.26
N LEU A 122 -7.54 15.68 -20.75
CA LEU A 122 -8.21 16.76 -21.51
C LEU A 122 -8.45 18.00 -20.65
N TYR A 123 -8.86 17.81 -19.38
CA TYR A 123 -9.07 18.93 -18.46
C TYR A 123 -7.77 19.69 -18.19
N GLN A 124 -6.67 18.99 -17.90
CA GLN A 124 -5.36 19.59 -17.66
C GLN A 124 -4.81 20.32 -18.90
N GLN A 125 -5.07 19.78 -20.09
CA GLN A 125 -4.72 20.45 -21.34
C GLN A 125 -5.53 21.74 -21.57
N THR A 126 -6.81 21.72 -21.18
CA THR A 126 -7.74 22.85 -21.37
C THR A 126 -7.54 23.94 -20.32
N TYR A 127 -7.18 23.54 -19.09
CA TYR A 127 -7.05 24.42 -17.93
C TYR A 127 -5.74 24.17 -17.18
N PRO A 128 -4.57 24.46 -17.79
CA PRO A 128 -3.27 24.12 -17.21
C PRO A 128 -2.96 24.86 -15.90
N GLU A 129 -3.65 25.97 -15.63
CA GLU A 129 -3.50 26.78 -14.41
C GLU A 129 -4.30 26.23 -13.21
N ARG A 130 -5.23 25.29 -13.43
CA ARG A 130 -6.09 24.78 -12.37
C ARG A 130 -5.41 23.71 -11.53
N ASN A 131 -5.66 23.76 -10.22
CA ASN A 131 -5.10 22.82 -9.27
C ASN A 131 -5.95 21.52 -9.15
N MET A 132 -5.44 20.57 -8.37
CA MET A 132 -6.09 19.27 -8.18
C MET A 132 -7.47 19.36 -7.50
N SER A 133 -7.71 20.33 -6.62
CA SER A 133 -9.03 20.52 -5.99
C SER A 133 -10.07 20.94 -7.01
N GLN A 134 -9.72 21.85 -7.91
CA GLN A 134 -10.61 22.27 -9.00
C GLN A 134 -10.88 21.12 -9.98
N LEU A 135 -9.84 20.33 -10.32
CA LEU A 135 -9.99 19.16 -11.16
C LEU A 135 -10.97 18.14 -10.52
N LYS A 136 -10.81 17.84 -9.24
CA LYS A 136 -11.71 16.91 -8.54
C LYS A 136 -13.16 17.40 -8.53
N LYS A 137 -13.37 18.71 -8.38
CA LYS A 137 -14.69 19.32 -8.40
C LYS A 137 -15.36 19.24 -9.78
N ASP A 138 -14.61 19.46 -10.86
CA ASP A 138 -15.13 19.59 -12.22
C ASP A 138 -15.20 18.22 -12.95
N VAL A 139 -14.24 17.32 -12.71
CA VAL A 139 -14.11 16.01 -13.39
C VAL A 139 -14.56 14.85 -12.49
N GLY A 140 -14.51 15.05 -11.18
CA GLY A 140 -14.77 14.01 -10.19
C GLY A 140 -13.51 13.33 -9.69
N HIS A 141 -13.71 12.28 -8.90
CA HIS A 141 -12.63 11.48 -8.31
C HIS A 141 -12.27 10.28 -9.18
N THR A 142 -11.04 9.82 -9.04
CA THR A 142 -10.62 8.52 -9.60
C THR A 142 -11.61 7.43 -9.17
N PRO A 143 -12.05 6.55 -10.10
CA PRO A 143 -12.84 5.40 -9.71
C PRO A 143 -12.13 4.58 -8.63
N TRP A 144 -12.77 4.48 -7.46
CA TRP A 144 -12.27 3.78 -6.29
C TRP A 144 -13.43 3.32 -5.40
N PRO A 145 -13.34 2.17 -4.72
CA PRO A 145 -12.32 1.13 -4.87
C PRO A 145 -12.46 0.32 -6.16
N GLY A 146 -11.46 -0.54 -6.44
CA GLY A 146 -11.56 -1.58 -7.47
C GLY A 146 -12.55 -2.69 -7.10
N PRO A 147 -12.80 -3.64 -8.00
CA PRO A 147 -13.66 -4.79 -7.71
C PRO A 147 -13.00 -5.72 -6.70
N ARG A 148 -13.77 -6.19 -5.72
CA ARG A 148 -13.32 -7.23 -4.80
C ARG A 148 -13.17 -8.55 -5.53
N GLY A 149 -12.12 -9.29 -5.18
CA GLY A 149 -11.85 -10.61 -5.75
C GLY A 149 -10.56 -11.21 -5.22
N LYS A 150 -10.21 -12.37 -5.75
CA LYS A 150 -8.95 -13.05 -5.41
C LYS A 150 -7.73 -12.31 -5.97
N LYS A 151 -7.92 -11.55 -7.06
CA LYS A 151 -6.89 -10.76 -7.74
C LYS A 151 -6.82 -9.30 -7.23
N ASP A 152 -7.73 -8.90 -6.33
CA ASP A 152 -7.72 -7.58 -5.72
C ASP A 152 -6.51 -7.41 -4.80
N PHE A 153 -5.72 -6.34 -4.99
CA PHE A 153 -4.58 -6.05 -4.13
C PHE A 153 -4.99 -5.60 -2.72
N CYS A 154 -6.23 -5.13 -2.55
CA CYS A 154 -6.82 -4.78 -1.25
C CYS A 154 -7.37 -6.00 -0.48
N ARG A 155 -7.24 -7.23 -1.02
CA ARG A 155 -7.67 -8.42 -0.29
C ARG A 155 -6.88 -8.61 1.00
N PRO A 156 -7.49 -9.17 2.05
CA PRO A 156 -6.79 -9.51 3.28
C PRO A 156 -5.56 -10.37 3.00
N ALA A 157 -4.44 -10.07 3.65
CA ALA A 157 -3.15 -10.74 3.52
C ALA A 157 -2.49 -10.68 2.12
N GLY A 158 -3.12 -10.03 1.12
CA GLY A 158 -2.61 -10.04 -0.26
C GLY A 158 -1.19 -9.52 -0.38
N LEU A 159 -0.96 -8.30 0.04
CA LEU A 159 0.34 -7.63 -0.05
C LEU A 159 1.37 -8.16 0.96
N TYR A 160 0.89 -8.76 2.05
CA TYR A 160 1.77 -9.51 2.94
C TYR A 160 2.52 -10.61 2.18
N TYR A 161 1.84 -11.43 1.37
CA TYR A 161 2.47 -12.50 0.61
C TYR A 161 3.25 -11.99 -0.60
N THR A 162 2.69 -11.06 -1.35
CA THR A 162 3.28 -10.63 -2.61
C THR A 162 4.43 -9.64 -2.44
N MET A 163 4.50 -8.92 -1.31
CA MET A 163 5.48 -7.87 -1.07
C MET A 163 6.28 -8.06 0.22
N PHE A 164 5.64 -8.02 1.40
CA PHE A 164 6.34 -8.06 2.68
C PHE A 164 7.16 -9.34 2.86
N LYS A 165 6.59 -10.50 2.54
CA LYS A 165 7.26 -11.80 2.69
C LYS A 165 8.55 -11.91 1.87
N LYS A 166 8.71 -11.12 0.82
CA LYS A 166 9.93 -11.07 0.01
C LYS A 166 11.11 -10.40 0.73
N ILE A 167 10.81 -9.56 1.72
CA ILE A 167 11.83 -8.77 2.43
C ILE A 167 11.97 -9.12 3.93
N CYS A 168 11.10 -9.93 4.50
CA CYS A 168 11.09 -10.22 5.94
C CYS A 168 12.39 -10.86 6.46
N GLN A 169 13.21 -11.42 5.58
CA GLN A 169 14.53 -11.98 5.92
C GLN A 169 15.65 -10.94 6.05
N TYR A 170 15.42 -9.68 5.63
CA TYR A 170 16.41 -8.62 5.79
C TYR A 170 16.45 -8.12 7.25
N SER A 171 17.66 -7.91 7.77
CA SER A 171 17.87 -7.36 9.11
C SER A 171 17.58 -5.85 9.11
N GLY A 172 16.36 -5.46 9.44
CA GLY A 172 15.97 -4.05 9.63
C GLY A 172 16.36 -3.54 11.02
N LYS A 173 16.57 -2.23 11.16
CA LYS A 173 16.76 -1.54 12.45
C LYS A 173 15.50 -0.92 13.00
N ALA A 174 14.59 -0.50 12.12
CA ALA A 174 13.26 0.00 12.47
C ALA A 174 12.33 -0.17 11.27
N VAL A 175 11.03 -0.20 11.53
CA VAL A 175 9.97 -0.05 10.53
C VAL A 175 9.39 1.35 10.70
N ILE A 176 9.25 2.10 9.59
CA ILE A 176 8.48 3.34 9.54
C ILE A 176 7.11 2.96 9.01
N TRP A 177 6.10 3.09 9.84
CA TRP A 177 4.71 2.78 9.50
C TRP A 177 3.92 4.06 9.26
N TYR A 178 3.51 4.28 8.01
CA TYR A 178 2.67 5.41 7.61
C TYR A 178 1.50 4.88 6.81
N GLN A 179 0.38 4.64 7.49
CA GLN A 179 -0.84 4.03 6.94
C GLN A 179 -2.00 4.28 7.91
N GLY A 180 -3.25 4.20 7.44
CA GLY A 180 -4.46 4.27 8.26
C GLY A 180 -5.67 4.85 7.52
N GLU A 181 -5.49 5.51 6.37
CA GLU A 181 -6.53 6.20 5.64
C GLU A 181 -7.66 5.25 5.20
N GLU A 182 -7.32 4.05 4.72
CA GLU A 182 -8.31 3.04 4.31
C GLU A 182 -8.99 2.34 5.51
N ASP A 183 -8.48 2.54 6.72
CA ASP A 183 -9.04 1.95 7.94
C ASP A 183 -9.96 2.93 8.71
N THR A 184 -10.19 4.14 8.20
CA THR A 184 -11.02 5.18 8.85
C THR A 184 -12.43 4.71 9.16
N LYS A 185 -13.05 3.91 8.29
CA LYS A 185 -14.38 3.32 8.53
C LYS A 185 -14.42 2.39 9.74
N ASN A 186 -13.28 1.81 10.11
CA ASN A 186 -13.11 0.89 11.22
C ASN A 186 -12.05 1.40 12.21
N ALA A 187 -11.93 2.72 12.37
CA ALA A 187 -10.91 3.37 13.19
C ALA A 187 -10.87 2.83 14.62
N TYR A 188 -12.01 2.43 15.16
CA TYR A 188 -12.12 1.83 16.51
C TYR A 188 -11.37 0.49 16.65
N LEU A 189 -11.13 -0.21 15.54
CA LEU A 189 -10.35 -1.47 15.49
C LEU A 189 -8.88 -1.26 15.12
N TYR A 190 -8.52 -0.08 14.63
CA TYR A 190 -7.21 0.12 14.02
C TYR A 190 -6.05 -0.15 14.96
N HIS A 191 -6.14 0.23 16.22
CA HIS A 191 -5.08 -0.04 17.19
C HIS A 191 -4.84 -1.54 17.38
N GLN A 192 -5.91 -2.35 17.40
CA GLN A 192 -5.81 -3.81 17.52
C GLN A 192 -5.25 -4.43 16.24
N LEU A 193 -5.69 -3.96 15.07
CA LEU A 193 -5.15 -4.39 13.78
C LEU A 193 -3.66 -4.10 13.69
N LEU A 194 -3.25 -2.87 14.01
CA LEU A 194 -1.84 -2.47 13.97
C LEU A 194 -0.99 -3.27 14.97
N GLN A 195 -1.51 -3.56 16.15
CA GLN A 195 -0.83 -4.43 17.11
C GLN A 195 -0.55 -5.82 16.50
N LEU A 196 -1.55 -6.42 15.85
CA LEU A 196 -1.38 -7.73 15.18
C LEU A 196 -0.39 -7.66 14.02
N VAL A 197 -0.38 -6.58 13.24
CA VAL A 197 0.62 -6.35 12.18
C VAL A 197 2.03 -6.34 12.76
N ILE A 198 2.23 -5.57 13.83
CA ILE A 198 3.53 -5.46 14.52
C ILE A 198 3.99 -6.83 15.05
N GLU A 199 3.11 -7.57 15.69
CA GLU A 199 3.40 -8.92 16.20
C GLU A 199 3.79 -9.87 15.08
N ASN A 200 3.00 -9.90 13.99
CA ASN A 200 3.28 -10.76 12.83
C ASN A 200 4.63 -10.41 12.18
N TRP A 201 4.89 -9.12 11.93
CA TRP A 201 6.13 -8.72 11.28
C TRP A 201 7.36 -9.04 12.15
N ARG A 202 7.27 -8.84 13.48
CA ARG A 202 8.33 -9.21 14.42
C ARG A 202 8.62 -10.72 14.43
N GLU A 203 7.57 -11.54 14.36
CA GLU A 203 7.72 -13.00 14.28
C GLU A 203 8.41 -13.41 12.98
N ASP A 204 7.93 -12.89 11.82
CA ASP A 204 8.51 -13.20 10.52
C ASP A 204 9.96 -12.72 10.35
N MET A 205 10.26 -11.53 10.87
CA MET A 205 11.62 -10.97 10.86
C MET A 205 12.52 -11.58 11.95
N LYS A 206 11.96 -12.38 12.85
CA LYS A 206 12.66 -12.98 14.01
C LYS A 206 13.40 -11.93 14.85
N ALA A 207 12.83 -10.76 15.00
CA ALA A 207 13.45 -9.62 15.68
C ALA A 207 12.41 -8.72 16.34
N GLN A 208 12.72 -8.21 17.54
CA GLN A 208 11.90 -7.20 18.22
C GLN A 208 12.16 -5.81 17.63
N ILE A 209 11.90 -5.68 16.32
CA ILE A 209 12.15 -4.44 15.59
C ILE A 209 11.21 -3.32 16.08
N PRO A 210 11.71 -2.11 16.35
CA PRO A 210 10.87 -0.98 16.70
C PRO A 210 10.05 -0.50 15.50
N PHE A 211 8.81 -0.09 15.77
CA PHE A 211 7.96 0.59 14.81
C PHE A 211 7.90 2.08 15.14
N ILE A 212 8.19 2.91 14.16
CA ILE A 212 8.03 4.36 14.19
C ILE A 212 6.74 4.67 13.45
N ILE A 213 5.69 5.03 14.19
CA ILE A 213 4.38 5.28 13.62
C ILE A 213 4.28 6.77 13.26
N VAL A 214 3.99 7.05 12.00
CA VAL A 214 3.78 8.40 11.51
C VAL A 214 2.30 8.74 11.70
N GLN A 215 2.04 9.80 12.48
CA GLN A 215 0.70 10.32 12.71
C GLN A 215 0.10 10.80 11.39
N LEU A 216 -1.11 10.34 11.08
CA LEU A 216 -1.87 10.90 9.96
C LEU A 216 -2.30 12.33 10.29
N PRO A 217 -2.36 13.24 9.28
CA PRO A 217 -2.95 14.55 9.48
C PRO A 217 -4.45 14.42 9.79
N GLU A 218 -4.99 15.41 10.46
CA GLU A 218 -6.45 15.55 10.59
C GLU A 218 -7.06 15.69 9.20
N TYR A 219 -8.14 14.99 8.98
CA TYR A 219 -8.88 15.01 7.72
C TYR A 219 -10.37 15.20 8.06
N ASP A 220 -10.94 16.32 7.63
CA ASP A 220 -12.38 16.56 7.67
C ASP A 220 -12.98 16.11 6.32
N ASP A 221 -13.89 15.17 6.39
CA ASP A 221 -14.79 14.83 5.28
C ASP A 221 -15.93 15.89 5.25
N ASP A 222 -15.66 17.06 4.65
CA ASP A 222 -16.71 18.04 4.31
C ASP A 222 -17.50 17.62 3.05
#